data_88780070679eb9ddbb86ef37c4c3b622
#
_entry.id   88780070679eb9ddbb86ef37c4c3b622
#
_cell.length_a   1.000
_cell.length_b   1.000
_cell.length_c   1.000
_cell.angle_alpha   90.00
_cell.angle_beta   90.00
_cell.angle_gamma   90.00
#
_symmetry.space_group_name_H-M   'P 1'
#
loop_
_entity.id
_entity.type
_entity.pdbx_description
1 polymer ?
#
loop_
_entity_poly.entity_id
_entity_poly.type
_entity_poly.pdbx_seq_one_letter_code
_entity_poly.pdbx_strand_id
1 'polypeptide(L)'
;MSGKPAARQGDMTQYGGSIVQGSAGVRIGAPTGVACSVCPGGVTFGHPVNPLLGAKVLPGETDIALPGPLPFILSRTYSSYRTKTPAPVGSLGPGWKMPADIRLQLRDNTLILSDNGGRSLYFEHLFPGEDGYSRSESLWLVRGGVAKLDEGHRLAALWQALPEELRLSPHRYLATNSPQGPWWLLGWCERVPEADEVLPAPLPPYRVLTGLVDRFGRTQTFHREAAGEFSGEITGVTD
;
A
#
# COMPACT_ATOMS: atom_id res chain seq x y z
N MET A 1 5.76 27.13 28.25
CA MET A 1 5.48 26.97 26.79
C MET A 1 4.17 26.22 26.66
N SER A 2 3.16 26.82 25.99
CA SER A 2 1.86 26.17 25.83
C SER A 2 2.04 25.00 24.87
N GLY A 3 1.76 23.77 25.30
CA GLY A 3 1.91 22.56 24.53
C GLY A 3 0.91 22.40 23.37
N LYS A 4 0.71 23.44 22.56
CA LYS A 4 -0.09 23.34 21.35
C LYS A 4 0.72 22.68 20.25
N PRO A 5 0.14 21.73 19.50
CA PRO A 5 0.82 21.11 18.38
C PRO A 5 1.16 22.13 17.29
N ALA A 6 2.25 21.91 16.57
CA ALA A 6 2.59 22.72 15.41
C ALA A 6 1.57 22.54 14.29
N ALA A 7 1.22 23.62 13.61
CA ALA A 7 0.32 23.58 12.46
C ALA A 7 1.01 22.94 11.24
N ARG A 8 0.27 22.15 10.46
CA ARG A 8 0.77 21.35 9.34
C ARG A 8 0.02 21.66 8.04
N GLN A 9 0.61 21.32 6.92
CA GLN A 9 -0.11 21.32 5.64
C GLN A 9 -1.33 20.41 5.74
N GLY A 10 -2.50 20.90 5.37
CA GLY A 10 -3.77 20.21 5.51
C GLY A 10 -4.51 20.50 6.81
N ASP A 11 -3.87 21.08 7.83
CA ASP A 11 -4.56 21.53 9.03
C ASP A 11 -5.47 22.74 8.72
N MET A 12 -6.60 22.81 9.41
CA MET A 12 -7.53 23.94 9.27
C MET A 12 -7.11 25.10 10.13
N THR A 13 -7.14 26.30 9.58
CA THR A 13 -6.98 27.53 10.36
C THR A 13 -8.28 27.81 11.14
N GLN A 14 -8.20 28.63 12.19
CA GLN A 14 -9.39 29.05 12.94
C GLN A 14 -10.42 29.82 12.09
N TYR A 15 -10.03 30.26 10.90
CA TYR A 15 -10.90 30.96 9.93
C TYR A 15 -11.45 30.04 8.82
N GLY A 16 -11.28 28.72 8.96
CA GLY A 16 -11.85 27.71 8.05
C GLY A 16 -11.07 27.46 6.76
N GLY A 17 -9.94 28.12 6.54
CA GLY A 17 -9.04 27.82 5.41
C GLY A 17 -8.06 26.71 5.75
N SER A 18 -7.74 25.83 4.80
CA SER A 18 -6.70 24.83 4.98
C SER A 18 -5.31 25.40 4.66
N ILE A 19 -4.30 24.92 5.39
CA ILE A 19 -2.89 25.27 5.12
C ILE A 19 -2.46 24.49 3.88
N VAL A 20 -2.32 25.18 2.75
CA VAL A 20 -2.02 24.56 1.45
C VAL A 20 -0.54 24.40 1.17
N GLN A 21 0.31 25.13 1.89
CA GLN A 21 1.77 25.07 1.70
C GLN A 21 2.49 25.13 3.04
N GLY A 22 3.43 24.23 3.24
CA GLY A 22 4.34 24.18 4.37
C GLY A 22 5.78 24.48 3.99
N SER A 23 6.65 24.55 4.99
CA SER A 23 8.09 24.68 4.76
C SER A 23 8.65 23.42 4.09
N ALA A 24 9.40 23.56 3.02
CA ALA A 24 10.06 22.44 2.36
C ALA A 24 11.11 21.73 3.24
N GLY A 25 11.60 22.41 4.27
CA GLY A 25 12.62 21.90 5.20
C GLY A 25 12.07 21.27 6.49
N VAL A 26 10.77 21.38 6.76
CA VAL A 26 10.18 20.86 7.99
C VAL A 26 8.96 20.01 7.67
N ARG A 27 9.09 18.71 7.85
CA ARG A 27 7.97 17.75 7.71
C ARG A 27 7.57 17.24 9.10
N ILE A 28 6.35 17.54 9.50
CA ILE A 28 5.76 17.05 10.74
C ILE A 28 4.77 15.97 10.37
N GLY A 29 4.86 14.81 11.02
CA GLY A 29 4.12 13.60 10.69
C GLY A 29 2.61 13.79 10.49
N ALA A 30 1.99 12.83 9.82
CA ALA A 30 0.58 12.84 9.45
C ALA A 30 -0.36 12.94 10.67
N PRO A 31 -1.57 13.52 10.51
CA PRO A 31 -2.52 13.76 11.60
C PRO A 31 -3.07 12.50 12.28
N THR A 32 -2.91 11.35 11.71
CA THR A 32 -3.54 10.09 12.10
C THR A 32 -2.73 9.20 13.05
N GLY A 33 -1.92 9.79 13.92
CA GLY A 33 -1.36 9.06 15.07
C GLY A 33 -0.28 8.00 14.77
N VAL A 34 0.00 7.70 13.52
CA VAL A 34 1.13 6.85 13.13
C VAL A 34 2.12 7.69 12.36
N ALA A 35 3.10 8.25 13.07
CA ALA A 35 4.19 8.94 12.41
C ALA A 35 4.89 7.97 11.47
N CYS A 36 4.97 8.33 10.18
CA CYS A 36 5.76 7.58 9.23
C CYS A 36 7.22 7.60 9.67
N SER A 37 7.71 6.47 10.15
CA SER A 37 9.07 6.36 10.68
C SER A 37 10.15 6.50 9.61
N VAL A 38 9.75 6.37 8.33
CA VAL A 38 10.64 6.46 7.17
C VAL A 38 9.99 7.30 6.08
N CYS A 39 9.53 8.50 6.43
CA CYS A 39 9.08 9.44 5.41
C CYS A 39 10.28 10.01 4.67
N PRO A 40 10.25 10.05 3.33
CA PRO A 40 11.27 10.74 2.55
C PRO A 40 11.43 12.18 3.05
N GLY A 41 12.64 12.58 3.43
CA GLY A 41 12.93 13.88 4.01
C GLY A 41 12.63 14.02 5.51
N GLY A 42 12.36 12.94 6.24
CA GLY A 42 12.29 12.93 7.71
C GLY A 42 13.63 13.39 8.30
N VAL A 43 13.56 14.22 9.36
CA VAL A 43 14.74 14.70 10.06
C VAL A 43 15.32 13.57 10.92
N THR A 44 16.58 13.23 10.71
CA THR A 44 17.34 12.29 11.54
C THR A 44 18.59 12.95 12.09
N PHE A 45 18.97 12.57 13.30
CA PHE A 45 20.20 13.02 13.95
C PHE A 45 21.03 11.83 14.40
N GLY A 46 22.33 11.97 14.36
CA GLY A 46 23.24 10.86 14.69
C GLY A 46 23.12 9.73 13.66
N HIS A 47 23.43 8.52 14.03
CA HIS A 47 23.46 7.34 13.14
C HIS A 47 22.14 6.57 13.07
N PRO A 48 21.37 6.78 12.05
CA PRO A 48 20.39 7.86 11.90
C PRO A 48 19.23 7.61 12.88
N VAL A 49 19.01 8.53 13.78
CA VAL A 49 17.94 8.44 14.78
C VAL A 49 16.88 9.50 14.49
N ASN A 50 15.62 9.08 14.43
CA ASN A 50 14.49 9.99 14.42
C ASN A 50 14.17 10.40 15.87
N PRO A 51 14.41 11.66 16.26
CA PRO A 51 14.28 12.07 17.65
C PRO A 51 12.82 12.12 18.13
N LEU A 52 11.86 12.26 17.21
CA LEU A 52 10.43 12.27 17.54
C LEU A 52 9.91 10.90 17.96
N LEU A 53 10.47 9.86 17.37
CA LEU A 53 10.06 8.47 17.62
C LEU A 53 11.04 7.72 18.52
N GLY A 54 12.22 8.26 18.75
CA GLY A 54 13.32 7.54 19.41
C GLY A 54 13.72 6.28 18.63
N ALA A 55 13.51 6.29 17.31
CA ALA A 55 13.71 5.12 16.46
C ALA A 55 14.93 5.28 15.57
N LYS A 56 15.75 4.23 15.48
CA LYS A 56 16.75 4.12 14.41
C LYS A 56 16.04 3.93 13.09
N VAL A 57 16.35 4.75 12.09
CA VAL A 57 15.80 4.68 10.74
C VAL A 57 16.93 4.67 9.73
N LEU A 58 16.85 3.79 8.74
CA LEU A 58 17.68 3.83 7.55
C LEU A 58 16.78 4.30 6.41
N PRO A 59 17.05 5.48 5.83
CA PRO A 59 16.30 5.98 4.68
C PRO A 59 16.49 5.02 3.50
N GLY A 60 15.58 5.07 2.53
CA GLY A 60 15.57 4.15 1.41
C GLY A 60 16.90 4.08 0.68
N GLU A 61 17.44 2.88 0.59
CA GLU A 61 18.61 2.54 -0.21
C GLU A 61 18.15 1.64 -1.35
N THR A 62 18.49 2.00 -2.58
CA THR A 62 18.13 1.23 -3.76
C THR A 62 19.19 0.21 -4.05
N ASP A 63 18.82 -1.07 -3.96
CA ASP A 63 19.72 -2.19 -4.27
C ASP A 63 19.67 -2.56 -5.75
N ILE A 64 18.46 -2.55 -6.34
CA ILE A 64 18.24 -2.93 -7.73
C ILE A 64 17.27 -1.92 -8.35
N ALA A 65 17.59 -1.44 -9.54
CA ALA A 65 16.69 -0.65 -10.37
C ALA A 65 16.79 -1.18 -11.81
N LEU A 66 15.75 -1.87 -12.25
CA LEU A 66 15.65 -2.38 -13.62
C LEU A 66 14.72 -1.48 -14.41
N PRO A 67 15.19 -0.93 -15.53
CA PRO A 67 14.36 -0.09 -16.39
C PRO A 67 13.30 -0.94 -17.11
N GLY A 68 12.15 -0.34 -17.35
CA GLY A 68 11.06 -0.94 -18.08
C GLY A 68 9.88 0.03 -18.15
N PRO A 69 8.82 -0.31 -18.87
CA PRO A 69 7.59 0.46 -18.88
C PRO A 69 6.95 0.57 -17.49
N LEU A 70 7.08 -0.48 -16.69
CA LEU A 70 6.84 -0.51 -15.25
C LEU A 70 8.18 -0.85 -14.58
N PRO A 71 8.99 0.14 -14.18
CA PRO A 71 10.32 -0.11 -13.66
C PRO A 71 10.26 -0.90 -12.36
N PHE A 72 11.08 -1.95 -12.25
CA PHE A 72 11.24 -2.68 -11.00
C PHE A 72 12.32 -2.01 -10.16
N ILE A 73 11.93 -1.57 -8.97
CA ILE A 73 12.83 -0.93 -8.01
C ILE A 73 12.77 -1.71 -6.69
N LEU A 74 13.88 -2.32 -6.33
CA LEU A 74 14.08 -2.88 -5.00
C LEU A 74 14.82 -1.84 -4.16
N SER A 75 14.13 -1.24 -3.22
CA SER A 75 14.70 -0.34 -2.22
C SER A 75 14.38 -0.84 -0.82
N ARG A 76 15.35 -0.73 0.07
CA ARG A 76 15.21 -1.14 1.47
C ARG A 76 15.07 0.07 2.38
N THR A 77 14.15 0.01 3.28
CA THR A 77 14.02 0.97 4.38
C THR A 77 13.98 0.21 5.70
N TYR A 78 14.56 0.78 6.75
CA TYR A 78 14.52 0.20 8.09
C TYR A 78 14.01 1.19 9.10
N SER A 79 13.22 0.70 10.04
CA SER A 79 12.88 1.45 11.25
C SER A 79 12.74 0.52 12.44
N SER A 80 13.48 0.80 13.50
CA SER A 80 13.37 0.06 14.75
C SER A 80 11.99 0.25 15.42
N TYR A 81 11.25 1.27 15.05
CA TYR A 81 9.87 1.48 15.50
C TYR A 81 8.95 0.36 15.03
N ARG A 82 9.13 -0.13 13.82
CA ARG A 82 8.30 -1.21 13.24
C ARG A 82 8.46 -2.54 13.94
N THR A 83 9.58 -2.79 14.61
CA THR A 83 9.78 -4.03 15.37
C THR A 83 8.84 -4.15 16.58
N LYS A 84 8.26 -3.03 17.01
CA LYS A 84 7.35 -2.93 18.16
C LYS A 84 5.87 -2.79 17.76
N THR A 85 5.58 -2.66 16.47
CA THR A 85 4.20 -2.52 15.99
C THR A 85 3.62 -3.87 15.61
N PRO A 86 2.29 -4.05 15.68
CA PRO A 86 1.62 -5.26 15.21
C PRO A 86 1.59 -5.39 13.67
N ALA A 87 2.31 -4.53 12.95
CA ALA A 87 2.39 -4.59 11.51
C ALA A 87 3.06 -5.90 11.07
N PRO A 88 2.57 -6.51 9.97
CA PRO A 88 3.16 -7.73 9.44
C PRO A 88 4.65 -7.56 9.14
N VAL A 89 5.44 -8.56 9.45
CA VAL A 89 6.86 -8.61 9.09
C VAL A 89 6.94 -8.83 7.59
N GLY A 90 7.73 -8.00 6.88
CA GLY A 90 8.00 -8.15 5.45
C GLY A 90 9.09 -9.18 5.17
N SER A 91 9.34 -9.44 3.88
CA SER A 91 10.30 -10.42 3.39
C SER A 91 11.75 -10.17 3.84
N LEU A 92 12.09 -8.93 4.16
CA LEU A 92 13.44 -8.56 4.62
C LEU A 92 13.63 -8.67 6.14
N GLY A 93 12.60 -9.16 6.86
CA GLY A 93 12.65 -9.36 8.31
C GLY A 93 12.19 -8.16 9.14
N PRO A 94 12.27 -8.29 10.48
CA PRO A 94 11.72 -7.28 11.40
C PRO A 94 12.32 -5.89 11.21
N GLY A 95 11.46 -4.90 11.13
CA GLY A 95 11.85 -3.49 10.95
C GLY A 95 12.17 -3.07 9.52
N TRP A 96 12.44 -4.00 8.64
CA TRP A 96 12.69 -3.75 7.22
C TRP A 96 11.38 -3.68 6.41
N LYS A 97 11.44 -2.91 5.32
CA LYS A 97 10.37 -2.80 4.33
C LYS A 97 10.94 -2.52 2.94
N MET A 98 10.26 -3.08 1.95
CA MET A 98 10.48 -2.81 0.53
C MET A 98 9.16 -2.41 -0.16
N PRO A 99 9.18 -1.83 -1.38
CA PRO A 99 7.97 -1.39 -2.07
C PRO A 99 6.91 -2.47 -2.25
N ALA A 100 7.31 -3.73 -2.39
CA ALA A 100 6.39 -4.85 -2.56
C ALA A 100 5.80 -5.40 -1.26
N ASP A 101 6.18 -4.88 -0.09
CA ASP A 101 5.64 -5.28 1.23
C ASP A 101 4.29 -4.62 1.53
N ILE A 102 3.42 -4.52 0.54
CA ILE A 102 2.04 -4.07 0.72
C ILE A 102 1.19 -5.29 1.04
N ARG A 103 0.41 -5.22 2.11
CA ARG A 103 -0.45 -6.31 2.55
C ARG A 103 -1.84 -5.78 2.93
N LEU A 104 -2.86 -6.47 2.46
CA LEU A 104 -4.25 -6.25 2.85
C LEU A 104 -4.69 -7.37 3.79
N GLN A 105 -5.08 -7.03 5.01
CA GLN A 105 -5.71 -7.96 5.95
C GLN A 105 -7.22 -7.86 5.87
N LEU A 106 -7.90 -9.00 5.81
CA LEU A 106 -9.35 -9.09 5.82
C LEU A 106 -9.76 -9.52 7.23
N ARG A 107 -10.46 -8.65 7.94
CA ARG A 107 -10.99 -8.92 9.27
C ARG A 107 -12.49 -8.63 9.28
N ASP A 108 -13.32 -9.59 9.66
CA ASP A 108 -14.77 -9.46 9.75
C ASP A 108 -15.38 -8.42 8.78
N ASN A 109 -15.62 -7.21 9.26
CA ASN A 109 -16.14 -6.08 8.48
C ASN A 109 -15.11 -5.00 8.17
N THR A 110 -13.82 -5.26 8.32
CA THR A 110 -12.79 -4.26 8.13
C THR A 110 -11.67 -4.78 7.23
N LEU A 111 -11.25 -3.93 6.31
CA LEU A 111 -10.07 -4.17 5.47
C LEU A 111 -8.94 -3.27 5.97
N ILE A 112 -7.78 -3.84 6.24
CA ILE A 112 -6.61 -3.12 6.75
C ILE A 112 -5.49 -3.23 5.74
N LEU A 113 -5.23 -2.14 5.03
CA LEU A 113 -4.12 -2.05 4.09
C LEU A 113 -2.88 -1.51 4.80
N SER A 114 -1.86 -2.35 4.91
CA SER A 114 -0.54 -1.95 5.40
C SER A 114 0.33 -1.56 4.23
N ASP A 115 0.70 -0.27 4.16
CA ASP A 115 1.58 0.23 3.13
C ASP A 115 3.06 -0.07 3.42
N ASN A 116 3.92 0.18 2.44
CA ASN A 116 5.37 0.01 2.59
C ASN A 116 6.00 1.03 3.56
N GLY A 117 5.29 2.10 3.91
CA GLY A 117 5.69 3.08 4.93
C GLY A 117 5.43 2.61 6.37
N GLY A 118 4.77 1.46 6.55
CA GLY A 118 4.39 0.93 7.87
C GLY A 118 3.12 1.54 8.45
N ARG A 119 2.32 2.23 7.62
CA ARG A 119 1.01 2.75 7.99
C ARG A 119 -0.07 1.70 7.74
N SER A 120 -1.11 1.73 8.54
CA SER A 120 -2.31 0.91 8.36
C SER A 120 -3.48 1.80 8.01
N LEU A 121 -4.08 1.56 6.86
CA LEU A 121 -5.26 2.24 6.36
C LEU A 121 -6.46 1.33 6.56
N TYR A 122 -7.51 1.87 7.13
CA TYR A 122 -8.72 1.12 7.47
C TYR A 122 -9.83 1.46 6.48
N PHE A 123 -10.42 0.43 5.89
CA PHE A 123 -11.58 0.52 5.02
C PHE A 123 -12.70 -0.37 5.57
N GLU A 124 -13.93 -0.02 5.27
CA GLU A 124 -15.07 -0.89 5.51
C GLU A 124 -15.01 -2.10 4.57
N HIS A 125 -15.80 -3.12 4.87
CA HIS A 125 -15.95 -4.26 3.98
C HIS A 125 -16.46 -3.79 2.61
N LEU A 126 -15.86 -4.31 1.54
CA LEU A 126 -16.26 -4.03 0.17
C LEU A 126 -16.94 -5.25 -0.45
N PHE A 127 -18.11 -5.08 -1.04
CA PHE A 127 -18.70 -6.06 -1.92
C PHE A 127 -18.07 -6.02 -3.30
N PRO A 128 -18.24 -7.07 -4.14
CA PRO A 128 -17.70 -7.07 -5.50
C PRO A 128 -18.09 -5.81 -6.28
N GLY A 129 -17.09 -5.11 -6.82
CA GLY A 129 -17.26 -3.85 -7.55
C GLY A 129 -17.32 -2.58 -6.71
N GLU A 130 -17.36 -2.70 -5.40
CA GLU A 130 -17.32 -1.54 -4.52
C GLU A 130 -15.90 -1.02 -4.31
N ASP A 131 -15.82 0.26 -3.99
CA ASP A 131 -14.57 0.94 -3.66
C ASP A 131 -14.63 1.67 -2.31
N GLY A 132 -13.47 1.83 -1.71
CA GLY A 132 -13.23 2.68 -0.55
C GLY A 132 -12.16 3.71 -0.86
N TYR A 133 -12.29 4.91 -0.35
CA TYR A 133 -11.32 5.99 -0.54
C TYR A 133 -10.78 6.53 0.77
N SER A 134 -9.48 6.44 0.95
CA SER A 134 -8.76 7.10 2.04
C SER A 134 -8.34 8.51 1.63
N ARG A 135 -8.97 9.52 2.24
CA ARG A 135 -8.66 10.94 1.96
C ARG A 135 -7.27 11.33 2.43
N SER A 136 -6.82 10.78 3.56
CA SER A 136 -5.50 11.10 4.14
C SER A 136 -4.34 10.69 3.24
N GLU A 137 -4.52 9.60 2.50
CA GLU A 137 -3.48 9.01 1.64
C GLU A 137 -3.78 9.17 0.15
N SER A 138 -4.94 9.74 -0.20
CA SER A 138 -5.43 9.82 -1.59
C SER A 138 -5.39 8.46 -2.29
N LEU A 139 -5.84 7.42 -1.57
CA LEU A 139 -5.75 6.04 -2.00
C LEU A 139 -7.14 5.43 -2.14
N TRP A 140 -7.41 4.81 -3.28
CA TRP A 140 -8.58 3.97 -3.52
C TRP A 140 -8.23 2.51 -3.33
N LEU A 141 -9.16 1.77 -2.73
CA LEU A 141 -9.17 0.31 -2.67
C LEU A 141 -10.46 -0.17 -3.32
N VAL A 142 -10.36 -1.02 -4.34
CA VAL A 142 -11.51 -1.54 -5.09
C VAL A 142 -11.51 -3.06 -5.00
N ARG A 143 -12.67 -3.67 -4.81
CA ARG A 143 -12.82 -5.11 -4.90
C ARG A 143 -13.22 -5.52 -6.31
N GLY A 144 -12.54 -6.51 -6.88
CA GLY A 144 -12.88 -7.12 -8.16
C GLY A 144 -14.25 -7.82 -8.13
N GLY A 145 -14.63 -8.41 -9.26
CA GLY A 145 -15.88 -9.18 -9.40
C GLY A 145 -16.91 -8.53 -10.34
N VAL A 146 -16.55 -7.41 -11.00
CA VAL A 146 -17.43 -6.72 -11.97
C VAL A 146 -16.68 -6.36 -13.24
N ALA A 147 -17.37 -6.47 -14.38
CA ALA A 147 -16.78 -6.09 -15.66
C ALA A 147 -16.57 -4.59 -15.82
N LYS A 148 -17.44 -3.79 -15.19
CA LYS A 148 -17.42 -2.30 -15.26
C LYS A 148 -17.74 -1.74 -13.89
N LEU A 149 -17.16 -0.59 -13.58
CA LEU A 149 -17.60 0.26 -12.47
C LEU A 149 -18.78 1.13 -12.93
N ASP A 150 -19.47 1.75 -11.98
CA ASP A 150 -20.61 2.63 -12.25
C ASP A 150 -20.26 3.74 -13.25
N GLU A 151 -21.26 4.18 -14.01
CA GLU A 151 -21.09 5.28 -14.97
C GLU A 151 -20.69 6.57 -14.24
N GLY A 152 -19.62 7.22 -14.76
CA GLY A 152 -19.08 8.43 -14.16
C GLY A 152 -18.10 8.20 -13.00
N HIS A 153 -17.81 6.95 -12.64
CA HIS A 153 -16.81 6.66 -11.62
C HIS A 153 -15.42 7.16 -12.05
N ARG A 154 -14.70 7.81 -11.14
CA ARG A 154 -13.38 8.40 -11.43
C ARG A 154 -12.35 7.40 -11.96
N LEU A 155 -12.47 6.15 -11.54
CA LEU A 155 -11.55 5.06 -11.92
C LEU A 155 -12.07 4.24 -13.11
N ALA A 156 -13.21 4.59 -13.71
CA ALA A 156 -13.84 3.77 -14.77
C ALA A 156 -12.90 3.51 -15.96
N ALA A 157 -12.17 4.52 -16.43
CA ALA A 157 -11.23 4.39 -17.53
C ALA A 157 -10.04 3.49 -17.15
N LEU A 158 -9.50 3.67 -15.95
CA LEU A 158 -8.39 2.86 -15.43
C LEU A 158 -8.83 1.41 -15.17
N TRP A 159 -10.09 1.20 -14.72
CA TRP A 159 -10.69 -0.12 -14.55
C TRP A 159 -10.81 -0.88 -15.88
N GLN A 160 -11.25 -0.18 -16.93
CA GLN A 160 -11.37 -0.78 -18.28
C GLN A 160 -10.03 -1.14 -18.92
N ALA A 161 -8.93 -0.53 -18.50
CA ALA A 161 -7.59 -0.88 -18.94
C ALA A 161 -7.09 -2.22 -18.37
N LEU A 162 -7.72 -2.71 -17.29
CA LEU A 162 -7.38 -4.01 -16.70
C LEU A 162 -7.82 -5.17 -17.61
N PRO A 163 -7.03 -6.25 -17.69
CA PRO A 163 -7.48 -7.52 -18.25
C PRO A 163 -8.80 -7.98 -17.60
N GLU A 164 -9.68 -8.57 -18.39
CA GLU A 164 -11.02 -8.97 -17.94
C GLU A 164 -10.96 -9.96 -16.77
N GLU A 165 -10.06 -10.91 -16.82
CA GLU A 165 -9.81 -11.89 -15.77
C GLU A 165 -9.48 -11.25 -14.41
N LEU A 166 -8.79 -10.10 -14.42
CA LEU A 166 -8.48 -9.36 -13.19
C LEU A 166 -9.71 -8.63 -12.67
N ARG A 167 -10.53 -8.07 -13.55
CA ARG A 167 -11.75 -7.35 -13.18
C ARG A 167 -12.81 -8.27 -12.59
N LEU A 168 -12.98 -9.45 -13.18
CA LEU A 168 -14.04 -10.39 -12.80
C LEU A 168 -13.74 -11.23 -11.55
N SER A 169 -12.51 -11.23 -11.06
CA SER A 169 -12.16 -11.98 -9.85
C SER A 169 -12.67 -11.31 -8.57
N PRO A 170 -13.69 -11.85 -7.88
CA PRO A 170 -14.24 -11.27 -6.65
C PRO A 170 -13.32 -11.45 -5.43
N HIS A 171 -12.26 -12.24 -5.57
CA HIS A 171 -11.30 -12.54 -4.53
C HIS A 171 -10.09 -11.58 -4.56
N ARG A 172 -10.01 -10.75 -5.58
CA ARG A 172 -8.91 -9.81 -5.79
C ARG A 172 -9.30 -8.41 -5.33
N TYR A 173 -8.35 -7.73 -4.74
CA TYR A 173 -8.45 -6.32 -4.42
C TYR A 173 -7.41 -5.55 -5.23
N LEU A 174 -7.75 -4.32 -5.57
CA LEU A 174 -6.90 -3.45 -6.36
C LEU A 174 -6.80 -2.10 -5.67
N ALA A 175 -5.60 -1.58 -5.57
CA ALA A 175 -5.40 -0.26 -4.98
C ALA A 175 -4.73 0.68 -6.00
N THR A 176 -5.05 1.96 -5.94
CA THR A 176 -4.39 3.01 -6.72
C THR A 176 -4.47 4.33 -5.98
N ASN A 177 -3.47 5.18 -6.18
CA ASN A 177 -3.46 6.54 -5.66
C ASN A 177 -3.76 7.60 -6.74
N SER A 178 -4.05 7.17 -7.97
CA SER A 178 -4.29 8.07 -9.09
C SER A 178 -5.26 7.46 -10.12
N PRO A 179 -6.17 8.26 -10.72
CA PRO A 179 -6.97 7.83 -11.85
C PRO A 179 -6.16 7.45 -13.10
N GLN A 180 -4.89 7.80 -13.15
CA GLN A 180 -3.96 7.43 -14.22
C GLN A 180 -3.18 6.15 -13.92
N GLY A 181 -3.39 5.55 -12.76
CA GLY A 181 -2.71 4.35 -12.33
C GLY A 181 -1.30 4.58 -11.77
N PRO A 182 -0.51 3.51 -11.57
CA PRO A 182 -0.91 2.14 -11.85
C PRO A 182 -1.89 1.56 -10.81
N TRP A 183 -2.47 0.40 -11.14
CA TRP A 183 -3.10 -0.46 -10.16
C TRP A 183 -2.05 -1.32 -9.44
N TRP A 184 -2.19 -1.46 -8.14
CA TRP A 184 -1.53 -2.47 -7.32
C TRP A 184 -2.50 -3.64 -7.15
N LEU A 185 -2.11 -4.82 -7.62
CA LEU A 185 -2.93 -6.02 -7.56
C LEU A 185 -2.66 -6.73 -6.23
N LEU A 186 -3.71 -6.94 -5.45
CA LEU A 186 -3.64 -7.63 -4.16
C LEU A 186 -4.37 -8.97 -4.27
N GLY A 187 -3.63 -10.07 -4.12
CA GLY A 187 -4.12 -11.42 -4.25
C GLY A 187 -3.39 -12.38 -3.33
N TRP A 188 -3.44 -13.67 -3.69
CA TRP A 188 -2.67 -14.69 -2.99
C TRP A 188 -1.34 -14.93 -3.70
N CYS A 189 -0.41 -15.58 -3.00
CA CYS A 189 0.81 -16.11 -3.60
C CYS A 189 0.55 -17.33 -4.50
N GLU A 190 -0.56 -18.03 -4.26
CA GLU A 190 -1.06 -19.10 -5.12
C GLU A 190 -2.01 -18.56 -6.19
N ARG A 191 -2.49 -19.44 -7.06
CA ARG A 191 -3.48 -19.05 -8.07
C ARG A 191 -4.72 -18.45 -7.42
N VAL A 192 -5.31 -17.48 -8.08
CA VAL A 192 -6.60 -16.91 -7.67
C VAL A 192 -7.71 -17.87 -8.10
N PRO A 193 -8.59 -18.32 -7.17
CA PRO A 193 -9.73 -19.17 -7.53
C PRO A 193 -10.69 -18.47 -8.50
N GLU A 194 -11.35 -19.24 -9.34
CA GLU A 194 -12.45 -18.75 -10.16
C GLU A 194 -13.63 -18.32 -9.28
N ALA A 195 -14.50 -17.46 -9.82
CA ALA A 195 -15.60 -16.86 -9.05
C ALA A 195 -16.63 -17.89 -8.54
N ASP A 196 -16.80 -18.98 -9.26
CA ASP A 196 -17.73 -20.08 -9.00
C ASP A 196 -17.06 -21.33 -8.41
N GLU A 197 -15.75 -21.26 -8.16
CA GLU A 197 -14.99 -22.39 -7.62
C GLU A 197 -15.32 -22.64 -6.16
N VAL A 198 -15.64 -23.90 -5.85
CA VAL A 198 -15.82 -24.35 -4.46
C VAL A 198 -14.44 -24.59 -3.85
N LEU A 199 -14.08 -23.80 -2.88
CA LEU A 199 -12.78 -23.87 -2.21
C LEU A 199 -12.75 -25.01 -1.19
N PRO A 200 -11.71 -25.86 -1.20
CA PRO A 200 -11.57 -26.95 -0.25
C PRO A 200 -11.25 -26.49 1.17
N ALA A 201 -10.74 -25.27 1.32
CA ALA A 201 -10.38 -24.66 2.61
C ALA A 201 -10.68 -23.15 2.61
N PRO A 202 -10.86 -22.53 3.77
CA PRO A 202 -10.99 -21.08 3.87
C PRO A 202 -9.77 -20.38 3.28
N LEU A 203 -10.02 -19.27 2.57
CA LEU A 203 -8.96 -18.43 2.02
C LEU A 203 -8.14 -17.78 3.14
N PRO A 204 -6.84 -17.54 2.92
CA PRO A 204 -6.03 -16.77 3.86
C PRO A 204 -6.68 -15.41 4.17
N PRO A 205 -6.63 -14.94 5.44
CA PRO A 205 -7.23 -13.67 5.85
C PRO A 205 -6.40 -12.44 5.41
N TYR A 206 -5.56 -12.61 4.41
CA TYR A 206 -4.71 -11.53 3.87
C TYR A 206 -4.50 -11.68 2.38
N ARG A 207 -4.14 -10.56 1.75
CA ARG A 207 -3.71 -10.48 0.35
C ARG A 207 -2.35 -9.79 0.30
N VAL A 208 -1.52 -10.20 -0.62
CA VAL A 208 -0.19 -9.64 -0.86
C VAL A 208 -0.14 -8.99 -2.24
N LEU A 209 0.84 -8.11 -2.47
CA LEU A 209 1.06 -7.53 -3.79
C LEU A 209 1.51 -8.63 -4.76
N THR A 210 0.69 -8.87 -5.79
CA THR A 210 0.94 -9.88 -6.83
C THR A 210 1.33 -9.26 -8.17
N GLY A 211 1.14 -7.96 -8.35
CA GLY A 211 1.53 -7.29 -9.57
C GLY A 211 1.10 -5.83 -9.62
N LEU A 212 1.51 -5.20 -10.71
CA LEU A 212 1.12 -3.84 -11.09
C LEU A 212 0.51 -3.89 -12.49
N VAL A 213 -0.48 -3.03 -12.75
CA VAL A 213 -1.02 -2.83 -14.10
C VAL A 213 -1.16 -1.34 -14.35
N ASP A 214 -0.58 -0.87 -15.45
CA ASP A 214 -0.70 0.53 -15.83
C ASP A 214 -2.00 0.80 -16.65
N ARG A 215 -2.22 2.07 -16.97
CA ARG A 215 -3.39 2.50 -17.76
C ARG A 215 -3.41 2.00 -19.21
N PHE A 216 -2.33 1.42 -19.69
CA PHE A 216 -2.20 0.86 -21.03
C PHE A 216 -2.35 -0.66 -21.03
N GLY A 217 -2.64 -1.27 -19.87
CA GLY A 217 -2.78 -2.70 -19.71
C GLY A 217 -1.46 -3.48 -19.61
N ARG A 218 -0.31 -2.77 -19.49
CA ARG A 218 0.97 -3.44 -19.27
C ARG A 218 1.05 -3.90 -17.84
N THR A 219 1.54 -5.12 -17.64
CA THR A 219 1.54 -5.79 -16.35
C THR A 219 2.96 -6.09 -15.90
N GLN A 220 3.22 -5.89 -14.61
CA GLN A 220 4.38 -6.42 -13.94
C GLN A 220 3.91 -7.43 -12.90
N THR A 221 4.41 -8.65 -12.96
CA THR A 221 3.97 -9.75 -12.09
C THR A 221 5.05 -10.10 -11.08
N PHE A 222 4.66 -10.18 -9.81
CA PHE A 222 5.49 -10.68 -8.72
C PHE A 222 5.21 -12.16 -8.51
N HIS A 223 6.19 -13.01 -8.84
CA HIS A 223 6.11 -14.43 -8.56
C HIS A 223 6.46 -14.67 -7.11
N ARG A 224 5.65 -15.47 -6.43
CA ARG A 224 5.85 -15.75 -5.00
C ARG A 224 5.90 -17.25 -4.75
N GLU A 225 6.65 -17.65 -3.73
CA GLU A 225 6.67 -19.03 -3.27
C GLU A 225 5.30 -19.44 -2.73
N ALA A 226 4.73 -20.50 -3.30
CA ALA A 226 3.37 -20.92 -2.99
C ALA A 226 3.27 -21.76 -1.72
N ALA A 227 4.33 -22.46 -1.32
CA ALA A 227 4.30 -23.43 -0.23
C ALA A 227 5.62 -23.48 0.56
N GLY A 228 5.57 -24.08 1.74
CA GLY A 228 6.74 -24.30 2.58
C GLY A 228 7.05 -23.15 3.54
N GLU A 229 8.25 -23.17 4.09
CA GLU A 229 8.71 -22.21 5.10
C GLU A 229 8.79 -20.77 4.56
N PHE A 230 9.05 -20.62 3.26
CA PHE A 230 9.18 -19.33 2.58
C PHE A 230 7.93 -18.95 1.77
N SER A 231 6.77 -19.52 2.11
CA SER A 231 5.51 -19.20 1.44
C SER A 231 5.22 -17.69 1.48
N GLY A 232 4.92 -17.12 0.32
CA GLY A 232 4.66 -15.69 0.14
C GLY A 232 5.87 -14.84 -0.19
N GLU A 233 7.09 -15.37 -0.13
CA GLU A 233 8.31 -14.66 -0.53
C GLU A 233 8.38 -14.48 -2.04
N ILE A 234 8.92 -13.33 -2.49
CA ILE A 234 9.07 -13.03 -3.91
C ILE A 234 10.24 -13.83 -4.46
N THR A 235 9.98 -14.66 -5.45
CA THR A 235 10.97 -15.50 -6.16
C THR A 235 11.40 -14.90 -7.49
N GLY A 236 10.59 -13.99 -8.05
CA GLY A 236 10.90 -13.36 -9.32
C GLY A 236 9.92 -12.25 -9.68
N VAL A 237 10.30 -11.45 -10.66
CA VAL A 237 9.46 -10.40 -11.24
C VAL A 237 9.54 -10.49 -12.75
N THR A 238 8.39 -10.45 -13.42
CA THR A 238 8.27 -10.39 -14.90
C THR A 238 7.53 -9.14 -15.30
N ASP A 239 8.00 -8.51 -16.39
CA ASP A 239 7.38 -7.34 -17.03
C ASP A 239 6.79 -7.74 -18.39
#